data_aaf63dbbe621128f4c88343e0b08cf50
#
_entry.id   aaf63dbbe621128f4c88343e0b08cf50
#
_cell.length_a   1.000
_cell.length_b   1.000
_cell.length_c   1.000
_cell.angle_alpha   90.00
_cell.angle_beta   90.00
_cell.angle_gamma   90.00
#
_symmetry.space_group_name_H-M   'P 1'
#
loop_
_entity.id
_entity.type
_entity.pdbx_description
1 polymer ?
#
loop_
_entity_poly.entity_id
_entity_poly.type
_entity_poly.pdbx_seq_one_letter_code
_entity_poly.pdbx_strand_id
1 'polypeptide(L)'
;VDTQAIQTFLDDSDFSGVVLVRDGDRTIFEAARGFATPRWQVPNTLDTRFDTASITKLFTSVAVLQQVDAGRLDLEASIHDYVDLGGSAIGTDVTLLHLLTHTSGIADDVDEEAGEDYNEFWAATPNYSLIETIDFLPLFADKPRLAAPGVQVEDCNVGYILAGLAVERASGLSYRDYVREEIFARSGMTDSGFFDRRDAVERVAEGWDRREDGSWISNIYSSPAIGSPDSGAHTTAGDLMNFLNAVRGGQLLSKEYTDEFFTPQVEYDEDVKYGFGLEFDLDDNGTVRSYYKDGVNAGASGILRHYPKSGLDVVVLSNAEEGAWDLVVEIDAQF
;
A
#
# COMPACT_ATOMS: atom_id res chain seq x y z
N VAL A 1 -19.33 12.31 11.35
CA VAL A 1 -18.93 12.84 10.04
C VAL A 1 -20.14 13.49 9.34
N ASP A 2 -19.93 14.61 8.67
CA ASP A 2 -20.96 15.31 7.89
C ASP A 2 -21.07 14.67 6.49
N THR A 3 -21.99 13.74 6.36
CA THR A 3 -22.22 13.02 5.09
C THR A 3 -22.76 13.92 3.98
N GLN A 4 -23.42 15.06 4.34
CA GLN A 4 -23.92 16.02 3.37
C GLN A 4 -22.79 16.84 2.75
N ALA A 5 -21.75 17.19 3.55
CA ALA A 5 -20.55 17.85 3.03
C ALA A 5 -19.83 16.96 2.02
N ILE A 6 -19.62 15.67 2.37
CA ILE A 6 -19.01 14.68 1.47
C ILE A 6 -19.84 14.55 0.17
N GLN A 7 -21.16 14.45 0.28
CA GLN A 7 -22.02 14.34 -0.89
C GLN A 7 -21.92 15.57 -1.79
N THR A 8 -21.91 16.77 -1.20
CA THR A 8 -21.81 18.04 -1.93
C THR A 8 -20.47 18.13 -2.66
N PHE A 9 -19.37 17.76 -1.98
CA PHE A 9 -18.04 17.69 -2.61
C PHE A 9 -18.04 16.77 -3.83
N LEU A 10 -18.58 15.56 -3.68
CA LEU A 10 -18.64 14.57 -4.76
C LEU A 10 -19.49 15.02 -5.95
N ASP A 11 -20.56 15.79 -5.71
CA ASP A 11 -21.43 16.29 -6.77
C ASP A 11 -20.80 17.47 -7.54
N ASP A 12 -19.89 18.21 -6.90
CA ASP A 12 -19.22 19.38 -7.47
C ASP A 12 -17.79 19.08 -8.00
N SER A 13 -17.27 17.85 -7.80
CA SER A 13 -15.91 17.45 -8.18
C SER A 13 -15.85 16.50 -9.37
N ASP A 14 -14.67 16.39 -9.97
CA ASP A 14 -14.35 15.40 -11.02
C ASP A 14 -13.87 14.05 -10.42
N PHE A 15 -14.17 13.76 -9.15
CA PHE A 15 -13.74 12.54 -8.48
C PHE A 15 -14.16 11.29 -9.26
N SER A 16 -13.18 10.39 -9.50
CA SER A 16 -13.43 9.08 -10.10
C SER A 16 -12.90 7.98 -9.18
N GLY A 17 -13.81 7.26 -8.55
CA GLY A 17 -13.43 6.27 -7.55
C GLY A 17 -14.57 5.88 -6.64
N VAL A 18 -14.19 5.40 -5.44
CA VAL A 18 -15.10 4.95 -4.38
C VAL A 18 -14.70 5.57 -3.05
N VAL A 19 -15.67 5.98 -2.25
CA VAL A 19 -15.52 6.33 -0.85
C VAL A 19 -16.41 5.46 0.01
N LEU A 20 -15.89 4.97 1.14
CA LEU A 20 -16.60 4.18 2.13
C LEU A 20 -16.21 4.65 3.54
N VAL A 21 -17.21 5.02 4.34
CA VAL A 21 -17.07 5.40 5.76
C VAL A 21 -17.87 4.43 6.61
N ARG A 22 -17.23 3.82 7.61
CA ARG A 22 -17.85 2.86 8.52
C ARG A 22 -17.62 3.20 9.99
N ASP A 23 -18.59 2.82 10.83
CA ASP A 23 -18.52 2.74 12.29
C ASP A 23 -18.69 1.25 12.66
N GLY A 24 -17.58 0.54 12.84
CA GLY A 24 -17.58 -0.92 12.90
C GLY A 24 -18.20 -1.54 11.65
N ASP A 25 -19.26 -2.34 11.83
CA ASP A 25 -19.97 -2.98 10.72
C ASP A 25 -21.00 -2.06 10.05
N ARG A 26 -21.28 -0.89 10.63
CA ARG A 26 -22.30 0.04 10.13
C ARG A 26 -21.73 0.98 9.09
N THR A 27 -22.22 0.91 7.87
CA THR A 27 -21.93 1.92 6.83
C THR A 27 -22.59 3.25 7.21
N ILE A 28 -21.77 4.30 7.29
CA ILE A 28 -22.19 5.69 7.54
C ILE A 28 -22.40 6.42 6.22
N PHE A 29 -21.48 6.21 5.29
CA PHE A 29 -21.52 6.78 3.96
C PHE A 29 -20.83 5.87 2.95
N GLU A 30 -21.38 5.77 1.75
CA GLU A 30 -20.73 5.10 0.62
C GLU A 30 -21.15 5.76 -0.70
N ALA A 31 -20.22 5.90 -1.62
CA ALA A 31 -20.49 6.40 -2.96
C ALA A 31 -19.46 5.89 -3.96
N ALA A 32 -19.90 5.72 -5.19
CA ALA A 32 -19.06 5.50 -6.37
C ALA A 32 -19.31 6.61 -7.37
N ARG A 33 -18.27 7.14 -8.02
CA ARG A 33 -18.33 8.22 -9.02
C ARG A 33 -17.36 7.95 -10.15
N GLY A 34 -17.58 8.61 -11.27
CA GLY A 34 -16.72 8.52 -12.45
C GLY A 34 -16.77 7.15 -13.12
N PHE A 35 -15.71 6.83 -13.86
CA PHE A 35 -15.66 5.65 -14.73
C PHE A 35 -14.48 4.74 -14.39
N ALA A 36 -14.77 3.45 -14.23
CA ALA A 36 -13.75 2.39 -14.12
C ALA A 36 -12.96 2.25 -15.42
N THR A 37 -13.59 2.47 -16.55
CA THR A 37 -12.94 2.56 -17.86
C THR A 37 -13.49 3.75 -18.63
N PRO A 38 -12.77 4.88 -18.64
CA PRO A 38 -13.20 6.10 -19.34
C PRO A 38 -13.43 5.89 -20.83
N ARG A 39 -12.66 5.03 -21.49
CA ARG A 39 -12.80 4.72 -22.93
C ARG A 39 -14.19 4.21 -23.30
N TRP A 40 -14.75 3.38 -22.43
CA TRP A 40 -16.03 2.71 -22.65
C TRP A 40 -17.15 3.29 -21.80
N GLN A 41 -16.84 4.30 -20.97
CA GLN A 41 -17.76 4.93 -20.03
C GLN A 41 -18.45 3.90 -19.11
N VAL A 42 -17.70 2.88 -18.69
CA VAL A 42 -18.17 1.91 -17.68
C VAL A 42 -18.07 2.60 -16.32
N PRO A 43 -19.15 2.82 -15.58
CA PRO A 43 -19.12 3.53 -14.32
C PRO A 43 -18.38 2.73 -13.26
N ASN A 44 -17.75 3.45 -12.30
CA ASN A 44 -17.33 2.87 -11.05
C ASN A 44 -18.54 2.40 -10.23
N THR A 45 -18.36 1.31 -9.50
CA THR A 45 -19.33 0.74 -8.56
C THR A 45 -18.64 0.43 -7.25
N LEU A 46 -19.37 0.14 -6.18
CA LEU A 46 -18.77 -0.19 -4.86
C LEU A 46 -17.93 -1.48 -4.90
N ASP A 47 -18.16 -2.34 -5.88
CA ASP A 47 -17.41 -3.57 -6.12
C ASP A 47 -16.34 -3.46 -7.23
N THR A 48 -16.05 -2.24 -7.69
CA THR A 48 -14.90 -1.98 -8.56
C THR A 48 -13.61 -2.22 -7.79
N ARG A 49 -12.68 -2.92 -8.43
CA ARG A 49 -11.35 -3.25 -7.91
C ARG A 49 -10.35 -2.20 -8.37
N PHE A 50 -9.75 -1.50 -7.43
CA PHE A 50 -8.77 -0.46 -7.69
C PHE A 50 -7.36 -0.95 -7.35
N ASP A 51 -6.38 -0.51 -8.13
CA ASP A 51 -4.97 -0.56 -7.71
C ASP A 51 -4.82 0.24 -6.43
N THR A 52 -4.29 -0.37 -5.40
CA THR A 52 -4.14 0.22 -4.06
C THR A 52 -2.75 0.79 -3.82
N ALA A 53 -1.88 0.75 -4.82
CA ALA A 53 -0.52 1.24 -4.69
C ALA A 53 0.12 0.77 -3.37
N SER A 54 0.75 1.66 -2.61
CA SER A 54 1.46 1.36 -1.36
C SER A 54 0.58 0.87 -0.19
N ILE A 55 -0.75 0.94 -0.26
CA ILE A 55 -1.61 0.24 0.73
C ILE A 55 -1.28 -1.26 0.74
N THR A 56 -0.79 -1.81 -0.37
CA THR A 56 -0.26 -3.19 -0.50
C THR A 56 0.75 -3.54 0.59
N LYS A 57 1.57 -2.58 1.04
CA LYS A 57 2.58 -2.77 2.08
C LYS A 57 1.99 -3.32 3.40
N LEU A 58 0.73 -3.02 3.69
CA LEU A 58 0.04 -3.57 4.87
C LEU A 58 -0.10 -5.09 4.79
N PHE A 59 -0.37 -5.64 3.61
CA PHE A 59 -0.45 -7.09 3.43
C PHE A 59 0.92 -7.74 3.61
N THR A 60 1.98 -7.09 3.13
CA THR A 60 3.36 -7.56 3.31
C THR A 60 3.77 -7.55 4.77
N SER A 61 3.46 -6.48 5.51
CA SER A 61 3.73 -6.40 6.94
C SER A 61 3.03 -7.51 7.72
N VAL A 62 1.74 -7.73 7.45
CA VAL A 62 0.99 -8.83 8.07
C VAL A 62 1.60 -10.20 7.69
N ALA A 63 2.00 -10.40 6.43
CA ALA A 63 2.64 -11.64 5.99
C ALA A 63 3.95 -11.90 6.73
N VAL A 64 4.81 -10.89 6.90
CA VAL A 64 6.04 -11.00 7.69
C VAL A 64 5.73 -11.34 9.15
N LEU A 65 4.81 -10.58 9.77
CA LEU A 65 4.44 -10.80 11.18
C LEU A 65 3.83 -12.19 11.42
N GLN A 66 3.07 -12.75 10.48
CA GLN A 66 2.59 -14.12 10.54
C GLN A 66 3.75 -15.14 10.52
N GLN A 67 4.79 -14.89 9.72
CA GLN A 67 5.97 -15.76 9.69
C GLN A 67 6.82 -15.61 10.95
N VAL A 68 6.87 -14.42 11.55
CA VAL A 68 7.53 -14.17 12.83
C VAL A 68 6.78 -14.88 13.96
N ASP A 69 5.47 -14.74 14.02
CA ASP A 69 4.59 -15.40 14.99
C ASP A 69 4.73 -16.94 14.92
N ALA A 70 4.92 -17.47 13.72
CA ALA A 70 5.19 -18.88 13.50
C ALA A 70 6.65 -19.32 13.77
N GLY A 71 7.55 -18.41 14.17
CA GLY A 71 8.96 -18.68 14.43
C GLY A 71 9.79 -19.03 13.20
N ARG A 72 9.34 -18.64 12.00
CA ARG A 72 10.05 -18.87 10.74
C ARG A 72 10.86 -17.67 10.25
N LEU A 73 10.49 -16.47 10.69
CA LEU A 73 11.25 -15.23 10.52
C LEU A 73 11.54 -14.63 11.90
N ASP A 74 12.54 -13.75 11.96
CA ASP A 74 12.90 -12.95 13.12
C ASP A 74 13.11 -11.50 12.65
N LEU A 75 12.42 -10.54 13.27
CA LEU A 75 12.51 -9.13 12.92
C LEU A 75 13.91 -8.55 13.04
N GLU A 76 14.69 -9.04 13.99
CA GLU A 76 16.07 -8.60 14.27
C GLU A 76 17.14 -9.34 13.44
N ALA A 77 16.75 -10.41 12.75
CA ALA A 77 17.69 -11.14 11.91
C ALA A 77 18.02 -10.36 10.63
N SER A 78 19.24 -10.56 10.14
CA SER A 78 19.69 -10.00 8.87
C SER A 78 18.80 -10.47 7.72
N ILE A 79 18.48 -9.57 6.80
CA ILE A 79 17.79 -9.95 5.55
C ILE A 79 18.59 -11.00 4.73
N HIS A 80 19.93 -11.03 4.87
CA HIS A 80 20.79 -12.01 4.24
C HIS A 80 20.55 -13.46 4.74
N ASP A 81 19.91 -13.64 5.89
CA ASP A 81 19.56 -14.98 6.38
C ASP A 81 18.40 -15.60 5.57
N TYR A 82 17.65 -14.77 4.87
CA TYR A 82 16.45 -15.17 4.12
C TYR A 82 16.57 -14.98 2.61
N VAL A 83 17.34 -13.99 2.17
CA VAL A 83 17.51 -13.65 0.73
C VAL A 83 18.98 -13.76 0.37
N ASP A 84 19.28 -14.44 -0.74
CA ASP A 84 20.64 -14.50 -1.27
C ASP A 84 21.01 -13.14 -1.89
N LEU A 85 21.71 -12.33 -1.13
CA LEU A 85 22.20 -11.00 -1.48
C LEU A 85 23.72 -10.95 -1.69
N GLY A 86 24.33 -12.10 -1.92
CA GLY A 86 25.79 -12.19 -2.10
C GLY A 86 26.31 -11.32 -3.24
N GLY A 87 27.18 -10.38 -2.91
CA GLY A 87 27.78 -9.44 -3.88
C GLY A 87 26.98 -8.15 -4.10
N SER A 88 25.80 -7.99 -3.47
CA SER A 88 25.03 -6.74 -3.50
C SER A 88 25.63 -5.67 -2.59
N ALA A 89 25.16 -4.41 -2.76
CA ALA A 89 25.50 -3.30 -1.87
C ALA A 89 24.69 -3.28 -0.56
N ILE A 90 23.71 -4.17 -0.41
CA ILE A 90 22.86 -4.28 0.78
C ILE A 90 23.71 -4.89 1.92
N GLY A 91 23.79 -4.17 3.03
CA GLY A 91 24.61 -4.59 4.18
C GLY A 91 23.99 -5.75 4.98
N THR A 92 24.84 -6.55 5.62
CA THR A 92 24.39 -7.63 6.54
C THR A 92 23.80 -7.09 7.85
N ASP A 93 23.87 -5.79 8.08
CA ASP A 93 23.29 -5.05 9.20
C ASP A 93 21.83 -4.63 8.96
N VAL A 94 21.29 -4.86 7.75
CA VAL A 94 19.88 -4.60 7.42
C VAL A 94 19.03 -5.76 7.92
N THR A 95 18.04 -5.48 8.78
CA THR A 95 17.11 -6.45 9.36
C THR A 95 15.69 -6.30 8.79
N LEU A 96 14.82 -7.29 9.00
CA LEU A 96 13.40 -7.19 8.63
C LEU A 96 12.71 -6.03 9.36
N LEU A 97 13.08 -5.75 10.62
CA LEU A 97 12.57 -4.59 11.35
C LEU A 97 12.86 -3.29 10.60
N HIS A 98 14.10 -3.11 10.16
CA HIS A 98 14.50 -1.92 9.39
C HIS A 98 13.71 -1.78 8.08
N LEU A 99 13.42 -2.88 7.40
CA LEU A 99 12.66 -2.86 6.15
C LEU A 99 11.20 -2.43 6.39
N LEU A 100 10.54 -3.02 7.39
CA LEU A 100 9.13 -2.73 7.68
C LEU A 100 8.90 -1.34 8.27
N THR A 101 9.91 -0.74 8.90
CA THR A 101 9.83 0.58 9.54
C THR A 101 10.46 1.69 8.70
N HIS A 102 10.85 1.40 7.46
CA HIS A 102 11.48 2.38 6.56
C HIS A 102 12.78 3.00 7.13
N THR A 103 13.54 2.21 7.90
CA THR A 103 14.81 2.64 8.52
C THR A 103 16.03 1.87 8.00
N SER A 104 15.91 1.19 6.88
CA SER A 104 16.99 0.34 6.34
C SER A 104 18.18 1.11 5.79
N GLY A 105 17.97 2.35 5.34
CA GLY A 105 18.98 3.17 4.68
C GLY A 105 19.45 2.63 3.34
N ILE A 106 18.76 1.62 2.76
CA ILE A 106 19.03 1.15 1.39
C ILE A 106 18.45 2.13 0.38
N ALA A 107 19.10 2.27 -0.78
CA ALA A 107 18.57 3.12 -1.85
C ALA A 107 17.37 2.43 -2.52
N ASP A 108 16.36 3.22 -2.88
CA ASP A 108 15.19 2.75 -3.64
C ASP A 108 15.53 2.50 -5.12
N ASP A 109 14.63 1.87 -5.86
CA ASP A 109 14.77 1.66 -7.31
C ASP A 109 14.71 2.99 -8.08
N VAL A 110 13.93 3.96 -7.61
CA VAL A 110 13.90 5.35 -8.08
C VAL A 110 14.13 6.29 -6.89
N ASP A 111 15.16 7.11 -6.97
CA ASP A 111 15.48 8.13 -5.97
C ASP A 111 14.95 9.48 -6.45
N GLU A 112 13.69 9.78 -6.10
CA GLU A 112 13.02 11.03 -6.50
C GLU A 112 13.67 12.26 -5.84
N GLU A 113 14.28 12.12 -4.64
CA GLU A 113 15.01 13.22 -3.97
C GLU A 113 16.29 13.56 -4.71
N ALA A 114 16.96 12.58 -5.32
CA ALA A 114 18.10 12.79 -6.21
C ALA A 114 17.68 13.27 -7.60
N GLY A 115 16.37 13.36 -7.88
CA GLY A 115 15.81 13.82 -9.15
C GLY A 115 15.67 12.72 -10.20
N GLU A 116 15.71 11.46 -9.81
CA GLU A 116 15.28 10.35 -10.66
C GLU A 116 13.75 10.42 -10.84
N ASP A 117 13.22 9.88 -11.94
CA ASP A 117 11.82 9.97 -12.32
C ASP A 117 11.27 8.60 -12.75
N TYR A 118 10.13 8.21 -12.22
CA TYR A 118 9.47 6.95 -12.58
C TYR A 118 9.09 6.86 -14.06
N ASN A 119 8.82 7.98 -14.75
CA ASN A 119 8.57 7.93 -16.19
C ASN A 119 9.82 7.55 -16.98
N GLU A 120 11.01 8.08 -16.59
CA GLU A 120 12.28 7.69 -17.18
C GLU A 120 12.62 6.24 -16.85
N PHE A 121 12.39 5.82 -15.62
CA PHE A 121 12.56 4.45 -15.16
C PHE A 121 11.75 3.48 -16.03
N TRP A 122 10.45 3.72 -16.17
CA TRP A 122 9.57 2.85 -16.97
C TRP A 122 9.84 2.93 -18.48
N ALA A 123 10.38 4.05 -18.98
CA ALA A 123 10.83 4.15 -20.37
C ALA A 123 12.04 3.26 -20.65
N ALA A 124 12.89 3.03 -19.64
CA ALA A 124 14.09 2.19 -19.75
C ALA A 124 13.85 0.73 -19.32
N THR A 125 12.88 0.48 -18.42
CA THR A 125 12.59 -0.84 -17.84
C THR A 125 11.24 -1.35 -18.36
N PRO A 126 11.22 -2.36 -19.24
CA PRO A 126 9.96 -2.91 -19.72
C PRO A 126 9.15 -3.52 -18.55
N ASN A 127 7.98 -2.98 -18.30
CA ASN A 127 7.16 -3.39 -17.15
C ASN A 127 6.75 -4.89 -17.17
N TYR A 128 6.68 -5.50 -18.34
CA TYR A 128 6.42 -6.93 -18.53
C TYR A 128 7.62 -7.83 -18.18
N SER A 129 8.78 -7.27 -17.88
CA SER A 129 9.96 -8.04 -17.42
C SER A 129 9.97 -8.26 -15.91
N LEU A 130 9.12 -7.56 -15.16
CA LEU A 130 9.00 -7.64 -13.70
C LEU A 130 7.75 -8.46 -13.34
N ILE A 131 7.91 -9.77 -13.30
CA ILE A 131 6.82 -10.73 -13.07
C ILE A 131 6.92 -11.36 -11.68
N GLU A 132 8.09 -11.90 -11.32
CA GLU A 132 8.31 -12.52 -10.03
C GLU A 132 8.95 -11.50 -9.06
N THR A 133 8.76 -11.70 -7.76
CA THR A 133 9.32 -10.79 -6.74
C THR A 133 10.83 -10.62 -6.90
N ILE A 134 11.54 -11.68 -7.27
CA ILE A 134 13.00 -11.66 -7.47
C ILE A 134 13.45 -10.81 -8.67
N ASP A 135 12.57 -10.57 -9.65
CA ASP A 135 12.90 -9.78 -10.84
C ASP A 135 13.20 -8.31 -10.51
N PHE A 136 12.71 -7.82 -9.36
CA PHE A 136 12.97 -6.47 -8.88
C PHE A 136 14.38 -6.30 -8.29
N LEU A 137 14.98 -7.37 -7.75
CA LEU A 137 16.25 -7.28 -7.03
C LEU A 137 17.37 -6.60 -7.83
N PRO A 138 17.58 -6.87 -9.13
CA PRO A 138 18.64 -6.21 -9.91
C PRO A 138 18.48 -4.71 -10.08
N LEU A 139 17.29 -4.15 -9.82
CA LEU A 139 17.02 -2.71 -10.00
C LEU A 139 17.67 -1.85 -8.91
N PHE A 140 17.92 -2.43 -7.74
CA PHE A 140 18.40 -1.69 -6.57
C PHE A 140 19.56 -2.36 -5.80
N ALA A 141 19.79 -3.65 -5.99
CA ALA A 141 20.73 -4.42 -5.17
C ALA A 141 22.18 -3.87 -5.16
N ASP A 142 22.60 -3.25 -6.25
CA ASP A 142 23.94 -2.69 -6.41
C ASP A 142 24.01 -1.18 -6.15
N LYS A 143 22.89 -0.53 -5.82
CA LYS A 143 22.87 0.90 -5.47
C LYS A 143 23.56 1.11 -4.11
N PRO A 144 24.43 2.14 -3.98
CA PRO A 144 25.03 2.47 -2.69
C PRO A 144 23.95 2.81 -1.65
N ARG A 145 24.10 2.36 -0.41
CA ARG A 145 23.20 2.74 0.66
C ARG A 145 23.25 4.24 0.96
N LEU A 146 22.13 4.82 1.33
CA LEU A 146 21.98 6.24 1.67
C LEU A 146 22.40 6.53 3.10
N ALA A 147 22.10 5.62 4.04
CA ALA A 147 22.45 5.76 5.45
C ALA A 147 22.75 4.40 6.10
N ALA A 148 23.25 4.42 7.34
CA ALA A 148 23.28 3.22 8.15
C ALA A 148 21.87 2.84 8.63
N PRO A 149 21.54 1.54 8.77
CA PRO A 149 20.23 1.12 9.27
C PRO A 149 19.93 1.73 10.64
N GLY A 150 18.66 2.13 10.85
CA GLY A 150 18.18 2.73 12.09
C GLY A 150 18.54 4.21 12.31
N VAL A 151 19.24 4.86 11.36
CA VAL A 151 19.70 6.24 11.53
C VAL A 151 18.66 7.27 11.10
N GLN A 152 17.95 6.98 10.00
CA GLN A 152 16.91 7.85 9.47
C GLN A 152 15.71 7.03 9.00
N VAL A 153 14.55 7.67 8.96
CA VAL A 153 13.33 7.11 8.38
C VAL A 153 13.17 7.73 7.00
N GLU A 154 13.07 6.87 5.97
CA GLU A 154 12.90 7.29 4.58
C GLU A 154 12.06 6.24 3.86
N ASP A 155 10.97 6.65 3.22
CA ASP A 155 10.10 5.71 2.52
C ASP A 155 10.92 4.93 1.48
N CYS A 156 10.80 3.62 1.50
CA CYS A 156 11.62 2.73 0.70
C CYS A 156 10.77 1.56 0.18
N ASN A 157 10.42 1.59 -1.10
CA ASN A 157 9.60 0.57 -1.74
C ASN A 157 10.32 -0.76 -1.79
N VAL A 158 11.60 -0.75 -2.18
CA VAL A 158 12.38 -1.98 -2.34
C VAL A 158 12.62 -2.72 -1.01
N GLY A 159 12.51 -2.03 0.12
CA GLY A 159 12.51 -2.68 1.43
C GLY A 159 11.38 -3.71 1.55
N TYR A 160 10.22 -3.40 1.01
CA TYR A 160 9.07 -4.31 1.00
C TYR A 160 9.21 -5.42 -0.04
N ILE A 161 9.92 -5.20 -1.14
CA ILE A 161 10.33 -6.28 -2.07
C ILE A 161 11.17 -7.32 -1.32
N LEU A 162 12.19 -6.88 -0.56
CA LEU A 162 13.04 -7.78 0.25
C LEU A 162 12.24 -8.52 1.32
N ALA A 163 11.32 -7.82 2.00
CA ALA A 163 10.41 -8.42 2.98
C ALA A 163 9.52 -9.50 2.34
N GLY A 164 9.02 -9.26 1.12
CA GLY A 164 8.26 -10.24 0.35
C GLY A 164 9.08 -11.47 -0.02
N LEU A 165 10.34 -11.30 -0.44
CA LEU A 165 11.27 -12.42 -0.70
C LEU A 165 11.54 -13.25 0.56
N ALA A 166 11.63 -12.60 1.74
CA ALA A 166 11.75 -13.32 3.00
C ALA A 166 10.50 -14.15 3.31
N VAL A 167 9.30 -13.62 3.03
CA VAL A 167 8.04 -14.38 3.14
C VAL A 167 8.03 -15.59 2.21
N GLU A 168 8.45 -15.44 0.95
CA GLU A 168 8.56 -16.55 0.00
C GLU A 168 9.52 -17.63 0.52
N ARG A 169 10.67 -17.23 1.04
CA ARG A 169 11.65 -18.14 1.61
C ARG A 169 11.12 -18.91 2.82
N ALA A 170 10.41 -18.24 3.71
CA ALA A 170 9.90 -18.80 4.94
C ALA A 170 8.68 -19.70 4.73
N SER A 171 7.82 -19.35 3.77
CA SER A 171 6.56 -20.06 3.50
C SER A 171 6.69 -21.17 2.46
N GLY A 172 7.62 -21.03 1.51
CA GLY A 172 7.73 -21.90 0.34
C GLY A 172 6.68 -21.62 -0.75
N LEU A 173 5.88 -20.55 -0.61
CA LEU A 173 4.90 -20.07 -1.58
C LEU A 173 5.43 -18.83 -2.28
N SER A 174 4.91 -18.52 -3.48
CA SER A 174 5.09 -17.18 -4.04
C SER A 174 4.44 -16.14 -3.12
N TYR A 175 4.96 -14.90 -3.09
CA TYR A 175 4.38 -13.84 -2.27
C TYR A 175 2.88 -13.66 -2.52
N ARG A 176 2.47 -13.64 -3.78
CA ARG A 176 1.06 -13.44 -4.18
C ARG A 176 0.17 -14.61 -3.76
N ASP A 177 0.66 -15.84 -3.87
CA ASP A 177 -0.07 -17.01 -3.38
C ASP A 177 -0.22 -16.97 -1.87
N TYR A 178 0.85 -16.61 -1.16
CA TYR A 178 0.80 -16.45 0.29
C TYR A 178 -0.24 -15.42 0.72
N VAL A 179 -0.21 -14.22 0.14
CA VAL A 179 -1.18 -13.16 0.48
C VAL A 179 -2.60 -13.57 0.13
N ARG A 180 -2.80 -14.21 -1.02
CA ARG A 180 -4.13 -14.72 -1.41
C ARG A 180 -4.68 -15.72 -0.41
N GLU A 181 -3.87 -16.68 0.03
CA GLU A 181 -4.31 -17.79 0.88
C GLU A 181 -4.39 -17.40 2.35
N GLU A 182 -3.37 -16.74 2.88
CA GLU A 182 -3.21 -16.48 4.31
C GLU A 182 -3.73 -15.10 4.76
N ILE A 183 -3.97 -14.18 3.82
CA ILE A 183 -4.48 -12.85 4.13
C ILE A 183 -5.85 -12.63 3.49
N PHE A 184 -5.96 -12.61 2.17
CA PHE A 184 -7.23 -12.29 1.51
C PHE A 184 -8.34 -13.30 1.84
N ALA A 185 -8.07 -14.58 1.69
CA ALA A 185 -9.06 -15.62 2.00
C ALA A 185 -9.48 -15.60 3.48
N ARG A 186 -8.53 -15.40 4.40
CA ARG A 186 -8.80 -15.41 5.84
C ARG A 186 -9.49 -14.13 6.33
N SER A 187 -9.34 -13.02 5.62
CA SER A 187 -10.03 -11.74 5.92
C SER A 187 -11.40 -11.63 5.23
N GLY A 188 -11.77 -12.58 4.37
CA GLY A 188 -12.97 -12.47 3.55
C GLY A 188 -12.87 -11.44 2.42
N MET A 189 -11.66 -11.13 1.95
CA MET A 189 -11.38 -10.23 0.82
C MET A 189 -11.55 -11.00 -0.49
N THR A 190 -12.79 -11.31 -0.86
CA THR A 190 -13.11 -12.20 -1.98
C THR A 190 -12.95 -11.56 -3.35
N ASP A 191 -12.87 -10.22 -3.39
CA ASP A 191 -12.75 -9.42 -4.60
C ASP A 191 -11.35 -8.82 -4.77
N SER A 192 -10.37 -9.30 -4.00
CA SER A 192 -9.00 -8.80 -4.00
C SER A 192 -8.03 -9.77 -4.65
N GLY A 193 -6.95 -9.24 -5.25
CA GLY A 193 -5.92 -10.06 -5.88
C GLY A 193 -4.79 -9.22 -6.48
N PHE A 194 -3.76 -9.94 -6.93
CA PHE A 194 -2.73 -9.40 -7.80
C PHE A 194 -3.06 -9.82 -9.22
N PHE A 195 -3.63 -8.89 -10.00
CA PHE A 195 -4.10 -9.20 -11.34
C PHE A 195 -3.06 -8.79 -12.37
N ASP A 196 -2.74 -9.73 -13.26
CA ASP A 196 -1.88 -9.43 -14.41
C ASP A 196 -2.65 -8.54 -15.39
N ARG A 197 -2.04 -7.40 -15.78
CA ARG A 197 -2.65 -6.45 -16.72
C ARG A 197 -2.90 -7.02 -18.11
N ARG A 198 -2.33 -8.20 -18.41
CA ARG A 198 -2.58 -8.93 -19.66
C ARG A 198 -3.87 -9.75 -19.61
N ASP A 199 -4.42 -9.97 -18.42
CA ASP A 199 -5.61 -10.79 -18.22
C ASP A 199 -6.89 -9.94 -18.24
N ALA A 200 -7.95 -10.48 -18.80
CA ALA A 200 -9.26 -9.85 -18.78
C ALA A 200 -9.98 -10.15 -17.46
N VAL A 201 -9.59 -9.46 -16.40
CA VAL A 201 -10.20 -9.60 -15.08
C VAL A 201 -11.37 -8.64 -14.96
N GLU A 202 -12.51 -9.16 -14.51
CA GLU A 202 -13.74 -8.35 -14.36
C GLU A 202 -13.61 -7.31 -13.26
N ARG A 203 -14.27 -6.16 -13.44
CA ARG A 203 -14.41 -5.09 -12.44
C ARG A 203 -13.09 -4.46 -11.97
N VAL A 204 -12.02 -4.56 -12.75
CA VAL A 204 -10.75 -3.87 -12.51
C VAL A 204 -10.82 -2.51 -13.17
N ALA A 205 -10.58 -1.45 -12.39
CA ALA A 205 -10.49 -0.09 -12.93
C ALA A 205 -9.23 0.09 -13.76
N GLU A 206 -9.33 0.78 -14.88
CA GLU A 206 -8.17 1.27 -15.64
C GLU A 206 -7.68 2.58 -15.02
N GLY A 207 -6.36 2.71 -14.80
CA GLY A 207 -5.75 3.96 -14.33
C GLY A 207 -5.56 4.97 -15.45
N TRP A 208 -5.94 6.21 -15.19
CA TRP A 208 -5.89 7.32 -16.15
C TRP A 208 -5.55 8.64 -15.46
N ASP A 209 -4.58 9.36 -16.02
CA ASP A 209 -4.19 10.68 -15.54
C ASP A 209 -4.40 11.74 -16.61
N ARG A 210 -4.57 12.98 -16.16
CA ARG A 210 -4.80 14.12 -17.04
C ARG A 210 -3.47 14.83 -17.31
N ARG A 211 -3.15 14.99 -18.59
CA ARG A 211 -1.99 15.81 -18.99
C ARG A 211 -2.29 17.29 -18.89
N GLU A 212 -1.27 18.12 -18.91
CA GLU A 212 -1.36 19.59 -18.90
C GLU A 212 -2.24 20.14 -20.03
N ASP A 213 -2.24 19.49 -21.20
CA ASP A 213 -3.07 19.88 -22.36
C ASP A 213 -4.53 19.42 -22.23
N GLY A 214 -4.89 18.78 -21.11
CA GLY A 214 -6.24 18.27 -20.83
C GLY A 214 -6.54 16.91 -21.46
N SER A 215 -5.64 16.32 -22.23
CA SER A 215 -5.78 14.97 -22.73
C SER A 215 -5.55 13.91 -21.64
N TRP A 216 -6.02 12.69 -21.86
CA TRP A 216 -5.85 11.58 -20.92
C TRP A 216 -4.73 10.64 -21.33
N ILE A 217 -3.98 10.16 -20.36
CA ILE A 217 -2.96 9.11 -20.49
C ILE A 217 -3.29 7.92 -19.60
N SER A 218 -3.19 6.72 -20.16
CA SER A 218 -3.32 5.48 -19.39
C SER A 218 -1.99 5.12 -18.72
N ASN A 219 -2.07 4.58 -17.52
CA ASN A 219 -0.92 4.11 -16.74
C ASN A 219 -0.40 2.72 -17.16
N ILE A 220 -0.80 2.21 -18.32
CA ILE A 220 -0.51 0.83 -18.75
C ILE A 220 0.99 0.48 -18.78
N TYR A 221 1.85 1.49 -18.94
CA TYR A 221 3.31 1.32 -18.96
C TYR A 221 4.02 1.92 -17.74
N SER A 222 3.27 2.44 -16.78
CA SER A 222 3.82 3.21 -15.65
C SER A 222 3.88 2.42 -14.33
N SER A 223 3.74 1.10 -14.40
CA SER A 223 3.82 0.19 -13.25
C SER A 223 4.06 -1.24 -13.75
N PRO A 224 4.51 -2.17 -12.90
CA PRO A 224 4.69 -3.58 -13.26
C PRO A 224 3.44 -4.20 -13.88
N ALA A 225 3.62 -5.26 -14.67
CA ALA A 225 2.49 -5.98 -15.28
C ALA A 225 1.57 -6.62 -14.23
N ILE A 226 2.10 -6.93 -13.07
CA ILE A 226 1.39 -7.51 -11.93
C ILE A 226 1.97 -6.95 -10.64
N GLY A 227 1.15 -6.67 -9.65
CA GLY A 227 1.58 -6.09 -8.38
C GLY A 227 2.59 -6.95 -7.61
N SER A 228 3.34 -6.30 -6.74
CA SER A 228 4.51 -6.77 -5.99
C SER A 228 4.32 -6.52 -4.47
N PRO A 229 5.25 -6.94 -3.60
CA PRO A 229 5.12 -6.75 -2.16
C PRO A 229 5.01 -5.30 -1.67
N ASP A 230 5.48 -4.35 -2.46
CA ASP A 230 5.43 -2.91 -2.15
C ASP A 230 4.18 -2.23 -2.69
N SER A 231 3.58 -2.75 -3.79
CA SER A 231 2.57 -2.01 -4.54
C SER A 231 1.72 -2.89 -5.46
N GLY A 232 0.51 -2.42 -5.81
CA GLY A 232 -0.22 -2.94 -6.97
C GLY A 232 -1.19 -4.10 -6.68
N ALA A 233 -1.52 -4.40 -5.42
CA ALA A 233 -2.68 -5.21 -5.13
C ALA A 233 -3.95 -4.47 -5.58
N HIS A 234 -4.91 -5.19 -6.14
CA HIS A 234 -6.22 -4.64 -6.50
C HIS A 234 -7.27 -5.11 -5.50
N THR A 235 -8.02 -4.15 -4.93
CA THR A 235 -9.04 -4.43 -3.92
C THR A 235 -10.28 -3.59 -4.14
N THR A 236 -11.36 -3.95 -3.47
CA THR A 236 -12.52 -3.07 -3.25
C THR A 236 -12.38 -2.32 -1.93
N ALA A 237 -13.10 -1.20 -1.78
CA ALA A 237 -13.14 -0.50 -0.49
C ALA A 237 -13.71 -1.37 0.63
N GLY A 238 -14.69 -2.23 0.31
CA GLY A 238 -15.25 -3.19 1.26
C GLY A 238 -14.24 -4.23 1.74
N ASP A 239 -13.40 -4.73 0.84
CA ASP A 239 -12.36 -5.71 1.19
C ASP A 239 -11.26 -5.10 2.06
N LEU A 240 -10.86 -3.84 1.84
CA LEU A 240 -9.93 -3.15 2.73
C LEU A 240 -10.49 -2.98 4.16
N MET A 241 -11.79 -2.71 4.30
CA MET A 241 -12.46 -2.70 5.61
C MET A 241 -12.46 -4.09 6.26
N ASN A 242 -12.69 -5.14 5.46
CA ASN A 242 -12.62 -6.53 5.94
C ASN A 242 -11.21 -6.87 6.44
N PHE A 243 -10.18 -6.46 5.70
CA PHE A 243 -8.79 -6.63 6.12
C PHE A 243 -8.52 -5.97 7.48
N LEU A 244 -8.86 -4.68 7.61
CA LEU A 244 -8.61 -3.93 8.83
C LEU A 244 -9.33 -4.56 10.04
N ASN A 245 -10.58 -5.00 9.85
CA ASN A 245 -11.34 -5.70 10.88
C ASN A 245 -10.75 -7.07 11.22
N ALA A 246 -10.24 -7.82 10.23
CA ALA A 246 -9.61 -9.11 10.45
C ALA A 246 -8.31 -8.99 11.26
N VAL A 247 -7.49 -7.96 11.00
CA VAL A 247 -6.28 -7.69 11.79
C VAL A 247 -6.67 -7.30 13.22
N ARG A 248 -7.56 -6.33 13.40
CA ARG A 248 -8.05 -5.90 14.72
C ARG A 248 -8.69 -7.03 15.52
N GLY A 249 -9.41 -7.91 14.85
CA GLY A 249 -10.10 -9.06 15.45
C GLY A 249 -9.17 -10.22 15.80
N GLY A 250 -7.86 -10.12 15.53
CA GLY A 250 -6.89 -11.20 15.78
C GLY A 250 -7.10 -12.44 14.89
N GLN A 251 -7.72 -12.27 13.71
CA GLN A 251 -7.93 -13.39 12.78
C GLN A 251 -6.66 -13.69 11.97
N LEU A 252 -5.82 -12.69 11.77
CA LEU A 252 -4.61 -12.78 10.95
C LEU A 252 -3.34 -12.90 11.78
N LEU A 253 -3.29 -12.29 12.96
CA LEU A 253 -2.12 -12.21 13.84
C LEU A 253 -2.51 -12.67 15.26
N SER A 254 -1.52 -13.11 16.06
CA SER A 254 -1.70 -13.25 17.50
C SER A 254 -1.99 -11.90 18.14
N LYS A 255 -2.44 -11.93 19.42
CA LYS A 255 -2.70 -10.68 20.15
C LYS A 255 -1.45 -9.80 20.23
N GLU A 256 -0.28 -10.39 20.47
CA GLU A 256 0.99 -9.69 20.58
C GLU A 256 1.29 -8.90 19.30
N TYR A 257 1.31 -9.58 18.15
CA TYR A 257 1.60 -8.93 16.87
C TYR A 257 0.46 -8.06 16.33
N THR A 258 -0.80 -8.31 16.75
CA THR A 258 -1.90 -7.37 16.50
C THR A 258 -1.65 -6.05 17.24
N ASP A 259 -1.29 -6.10 18.52
CA ASP A 259 -1.00 -4.90 19.32
C ASP A 259 0.21 -4.14 18.73
N GLU A 260 1.28 -4.85 18.34
CA GLU A 260 2.44 -4.24 17.70
C GLU A 260 2.14 -3.62 16.33
N PHE A 261 1.30 -4.24 15.51
CA PHE A 261 0.91 -3.71 14.20
C PHE A 261 0.22 -2.34 14.33
N PHE A 262 -0.58 -2.14 15.38
CA PHE A 262 -1.26 -0.86 15.67
C PHE A 262 -0.47 0.06 16.62
N THR A 263 0.82 -0.18 16.80
CA THR A 263 1.69 0.63 17.66
C THR A 263 2.77 1.32 16.80
N PRO A 264 2.98 2.65 16.96
CA PRO A 264 4.09 3.34 16.33
C PRO A 264 5.45 2.71 16.73
N GLN A 265 6.35 2.54 15.78
CA GLN A 265 7.65 1.92 15.99
C GLN A 265 8.78 2.95 15.95
N VAL A 266 8.71 3.93 15.05
CA VAL A 266 9.76 4.94 14.84
C VAL A 266 9.14 6.32 14.64
N GLU A 267 9.91 7.38 14.97
CA GLU A 267 9.51 8.77 14.72
C GLU A 267 9.99 9.17 13.33
N TYR A 268 9.05 9.64 12.49
CA TYR A 268 9.38 10.23 11.20
C TYR A 268 9.67 11.73 11.37
N ASP A 269 8.72 12.46 11.98
CA ASP A 269 8.87 13.86 12.36
C ASP A 269 8.08 14.14 13.67
N GLU A 270 7.80 15.43 13.96
CA GLU A 270 7.08 15.83 15.17
C GLU A 270 5.59 15.45 15.14
N ASP A 271 5.01 15.28 13.94
CA ASP A 271 3.57 15.06 13.73
C ASP A 271 3.25 13.63 13.28
N VAL A 272 4.24 12.88 12.77
CA VAL A 272 4.04 11.56 12.17
C VAL A 272 5.00 10.52 12.73
N LYS A 273 4.48 9.34 13.03
CA LYS A 273 5.27 8.14 13.36
C LYS A 273 4.95 7.02 12.38
N TYR A 274 5.95 6.19 12.10
CA TYR A 274 5.77 4.98 11.30
C TYR A 274 5.72 3.73 12.17
N GLY A 275 4.88 2.78 11.76
CA GLY A 275 4.82 1.43 12.31
C GLY A 275 5.23 0.38 11.27
N PHE A 276 4.64 -0.80 11.35
CA PHE A 276 4.82 -1.85 10.34
C PHE A 276 3.87 -1.61 9.16
N GLY A 277 4.25 -0.65 8.31
CA GLY A 277 3.50 -0.20 7.14
C GLY A 277 2.39 0.82 7.44
N LEU A 278 1.91 0.93 8.67
CA LEU A 278 1.00 1.99 9.07
C LEU A 278 1.76 3.28 9.40
N GLU A 279 1.12 4.39 9.13
CA GLU A 279 1.51 5.74 9.52
C GLU A 279 0.53 6.26 10.58
N PHE A 280 1.03 7.04 11.52
CA PHE A 280 0.29 7.52 12.68
C PHE A 280 0.41 9.04 12.76
N ASP A 281 -0.69 9.76 12.46
CA ASP A 281 -0.79 11.18 12.72
C ASP A 281 -0.94 11.44 14.20
N LEU A 282 -0.23 12.42 14.71
CA LEU A 282 -0.32 12.87 16.10
C LEU A 282 -1.08 14.20 16.20
N ASP A 283 -1.76 14.40 17.31
CA ASP A 283 -2.28 15.72 17.69
C ASP A 283 -1.21 16.55 18.42
N ASP A 284 -1.51 17.82 18.70
CA ASP A 284 -0.61 18.76 19.41
C ASP A 284 -0.13 18.25 20.79
N ASN A 285 -0.74 17.20 21.34
CA ASN A 285 -0.37 16.57 22.61
C ASN A 285 0.43 15.28 22.42
N GLY A 286 0.73 14.91 21.18
CA GLY A 286 1.42 13.65 20.83
C GLY A 286 0.54 12.40 20.93
N THR A 287 -0.80 12.58 20.94
CA THR A 287 -1.76 11.47 20.92
C THR A 287 -2.06 11.09 19.47
N VAL A 288 -2.19 9.80 19.17
CA VAL A 288 -2.57 9.34 17.84
C VAL A 288 -3.96 9.85 17.47
N ARG A 289 -4.04 10.77 16.51
CA ARG A 289 -5.26 11.33 15.94
C ARG A 289 -5.85 10.37 14.91
N SER A 290 -5.02 9.82 14.06
CA SER A 290 -5.39 8.80 13.09
C SER A 290 -4.23 7.84 12.82
N TYR A 291 -4.54 6.64 12.36
CA TYR A 291 -3.56 5.80 11.69
C TYR A 291 -4.07 5.38 10.32
N TYR A 292 -3.16 5.28 9.38
CA TYR A 292 -3.52 5.07 7.99
C TYR A 292 -2.40 4.39 7.20
N LYS A 293 -2.72 3.97 6.00
CA LYS A 293 -1.78 3.82 4.90
C LYS A 293 -2.44 4.38 3.65
N ASP A 294 -1.72 5.23 3.01
CA ASP A 294 -2.04 5.74 1.69
C ASP A 294 -1.27 4.99 0.60
N GLY A 295 -1.61 5.29 -0.62
CA GLY A 295 -0.92 4.78 -1.80
C GLY A 295 -1.15 5.67 -2.99
N VAL A 296 -0.10 5.89 -3.76
CA VAL A 296 -0.13 6.64 -5.00
C VAL A 296 0.76 5.98 -6.05
N ASN A 297 0.22 5.87 -7.25
CA ASN A 297 0.92 5.50 -8.49
C ASN A 297 0.29 6.28 -9.64
N ALA A 298 0.96 6.37 -10.77
CA ALA A 298 0.32 6.85 -11.98
C ALA A 298 -1.03 6.12 -12.19
N GLY A 299 -2.12 6.87 -12.29
CA GLY A 299 -3.47 6.32 -12.46
C GLY A 299 -4.06 5.61 -11.25
N ALA A 300 -3.53 5.83 -10.05
CA ALA A 300 -4.08 5.25 -8.83
C ALA A 300 -3.74 6.09 -7.60
N SER A 301 -4.73 6.35 -6.75
CA SER A 301 -4.52 6.91 -5.42
C SER A 301 -5.56 6.38 -4.44
N GLY A 302 -5.22 6.37 -3.16
CA GLY A 302 -6.17 5.97 -2.13
C GLY A 302 -5.61 5.98 -0.73
N ILE A 303 -6.50 5.80 0.21
CA ILE A 303 -6.18 5.73 1.64
C ILE A 303 -7.10 4.75 2.35
N LEU A 304 -6.52 4.01 3.30
CA LEU A 304 -7.22 3.30 4.36
C LEU A 304 -6.86 3.98 5.67
N ARG A 305 -7.83 4.59 6.36
CA ARG A 305 -7.62 5.41 7.56
C ARG A 305 -8.59 5.07 8.68
N HIS A 306 -8.10 5.12 9.91
CA HIS A 306 -8.90 5.02 11.13
C HIS A 306 -8.71 6.23 12.02
N TYR A 307 -9.80 6.71 12.61
CA TYR A 307 -9.83 7.78 13.61
C TYR A 307 -10.20 7.22 14.99
N PRO A 308 -9.21 6.97 15.90
CA PRO A 308 -9.48 6.29 17.18
C PRO A 308 -10.51 6.99 18.07
N LYS A 309 -10.54 8.32 18.05
CA LYS A 309 -11.47 9.11 18.88
C LYS A 309 -12.94 8.93 18.48
N SER A 310 -13.21 8.78 17.20
CA SER A 310 -14.58 8.60 16.68
C SER A 310 -14.93 7.13 16.43
N GLY A 311 -13.92 6.25 16.33
CA GLY A 311 -14.08 4.85 15.95
C GLY A 311 -14.37 4.63 14.46
N LEU A 312 -14.26 5.69 13.64
CA LEU A 312 -14.58 5.61 12.21
C LEU A 312 -13.43 5.10 11.38
N ASP A 313 -13.77 4.27 10.40
CA ASP A 313 -12.89 3.84 9.33
C ASP A 313 -13.28 4.52 8.03
N VAL A 314 -12.29 4.96 7.26
CA VAL A 314 -12.45 5.61 5.97
C VAL A 314 -11.59 4.92 4.94
N VAL A 315 -12.18 4.59 3.79
CA VAL A 315 -11.47 4.19 2.58
C VAL A 315 -11.87 5.12 1.45
N VAL A 316 -10.89 5.69 0.79
CA VAL A 316 -11.04 6.39 -0.49
C VAL A 316 -10.14 5.69 -1.50
N LEU A 317 -10.66 5.29 -2.65
CA LEU A 317 -9.90 4.71 -3.76
C LEU A 317 -10.26 5.44 -5.05
N SER A 318 -9.25 5.82 -5.83
CA SER A 318 -9.41 6.49 -7.12
C SER A 318 -8.54 5.83 -8.19
N ASN A 319 -9.00 5.87 -9.42
CA ASN A 319 -8.24 5.44 -10.60
C ASN A 319 -7.55 6.62 -11.33
N ALA A 320 -7.14 7.62 -10.57
CA ALA A 320 -6.28 8.73 -10.98
C ALA A 320 -5.26 9.03 -9.88
N GLU A 321 -4.05 9.45 -10.25
CA GLU A 321 -2.92 9.69 -9.32
C GLU A 321 -3.28 10.72 -8.24
N GLU A 322 -3.89 11.83 -8.63
CA GLU A 322 -4.30 12.90 -7.71
C GLU A 322 -5.77 12.79 -7.26
N GLY A 323 -6.49 11.74 -7.68
CA GLY A 323 -7.94 11.72 -7.58
C GLY A 323 -8.51 11.60 -6.17
N ALA A 324 -7.78 11.01 -5.22
CA ALA A 324 -8.28 10.78 -3.86
C ALA A 324 -8.12 11.98 -2.93
N TRP A 325 -7.10 12.83 -3.14
CA TRP A 325 -6.57 13.70 -2.10
C TRP A 325 -7.51 14.83 -1.67
N ASP A 326 -8.15 15.52 -2.60
CA ASP A 326 -9.09 16.60 -2.26
C ASP A 326 -10.27 16.08 -1.41
N LEU A 327 -10.76 14.86 -1.71
CA LEU A 327 -11.80 14.23 -0.92
C LEU A 327 -11.30 13.81 0.46
N VAL A 328 -10.06 13.31 0.56
CA VAL A 328 -9.43 12.96 1.83
C VAL A 328 -9.30 14.21 2.72
N VAL A 329 -8.85 15.34 2.17
CA VAL A 329 -8.75 16.63 2.89
C VAL A 329 -10.13 17.08 3.40
N GLU A 330 -11.18 16.98 2.56
CA GLU A 330 -12.56 17.34 2.98
C GLU A 330 -13.06 16.47 4.13
N ILE A 331 -12.71 15.18 4.13
CA ILE A 331 -13.07 14.26 5.21
C ILE A 331 -12.25 14.57 6.47
N ASP A 332 -10.93 14.74 6.35
CA ASP A 332 -10.02 14.98 7.48
C ASP A 332 -10.33 16.28 8.22
N ALA A 333 -10.80 17.30 7.52
CA ALA A 333 -11.22 18.58 8.10
C ALA A 333 -12.36 18.46 9.13
N GLN A 334 -13.00 17.28 9.22
CA GLN A 334 -14.12 17.02 10.12
C GLN A 334 -13.68 16.36 11.45
N PHE A 335 -12.38 16.03 11.62
CA PHE A 335 -11.80 15.35 12.77
C PHE A 335 -10.70 16.17 13.43
#